data_f02eac2dbb29583e67e0a8c89dc464a9
#
_entry.id   f02eac2dbb29583e67e0a8c89dc464a9
#
_cell.length_a   1.000
_cell.length_b   1.000
_cell.length_c   1.000
_cell.angle_alpha   90.00
_cell.angle_beta   90.00
_cell.angle_gamma   90.00
#
_symmetry.space_group_name_H-M   'P 1'
#
loop_
_entity.id
_entity.type
_entity.pdbx_description
1 polymer ?
#
loop_
_entity_poly.entity_id
_entity_poly.type
_entity_poly.pdbx_seq_one_letter_code
_entity_poly.pdbx_strand_id
1 'polypeptide(L)'
;MPQSQIVNIISIVNLGKKLNLREIIMRIKKPKTAALIFNSGVIIVLGAKDEENSKKAAKIFAKNIKQLGYDVKFKDFKIVNIVATCDLKFPIKLTKLSLELNAKLSNNPINNSDKKQCFYEPDTFPGLIYHMRNPQLTILVFKSGKINFVGAKNRNDIFDALGKVYPLFRKYKNDIIMKQESDEDINEAEFSNINNL
;
A
#
# COMPACT_ATOMS: atom_id res chain seq x y z
N MET A 1 11.58 -14.30 4.63
CA MET A 1 10.42 -13.65 3.99
C MET A 1 10.88 -12.36 3.34
N PRO A 2 10.30 -11.94 2.21
CA PRO A 2 10.62 -10.66 1.60
C PRO A 2 10.24 -9.51 2.54
N GLN A 3 10.99 -8.41 2.46
CA GLN A 3 10.77 -7.26 3.34
C GLN A 3 9.75 -6.31 2.73
N SER A 4 8.74 -5.93 3.51
CA SER A 4 7.77 -4.90 3.14
C SER A 4 8.26 -3.52 3.58
N GLN A 5 8.00 -2.50 2.76
CA GLN A 5 8.34 -1.11 3.03
C GLN A 5 7.08 -0.25 3.04
N ILE A 6 6.87 0.51 4.11
CA ILE A 6 5.80 1.52 4.15
C ILE A 6 6.18 2.67 3.23
N VAL A 7 5.28 3.00 2.31
CA VAL A 7 5.48 4.07 1.31
C VAL A 7 4.59 5.28 1.56
N ASN A 8 3.46 5.09 2.26
CA ASN A 8 2.57 6.19 2.61
C ASN A 8 1.74 5.86 3.86
N ILE A 9 1.59 6.85 4.73
CA ILE A 9 0.65 6.83 5.86
C ILE A 9 -0.30 8.01 5.70
N ILE A 10 -1.60 7.70 5.83
CA ILE A 10 -2.66 8.70 5.89
C ILE A 10 -3.18 8.72 7.33
N SER A 11 -3.13 9.89 7.95
CA SER A 11 -3.68 10.12 9.27
C SER A 11 -4.65 11.29 9.28
N ILE A 12 -5.53 11.30 10.24
CA ILE A 12 -6.46 12.39 10.49
C ILE A 12 -6.26 12.94 11.90
N VAL A 13 -6.53 14.22 12.04
CA VAL A 13 -6.56 14.91 13.34
C VAL A 13 -7.70 15.92 13.34
N ASN A 14 -8.35 16.08 14.49
CA ASN A 14 -9.41 17.05 14.69
C ASN A 14 -8.86 18.23 15.49
N LEU A 15 -9.07 19.46 15.01
CA LEU A 15 -8.67 20.68 15.66
C LEU A 15 -9.68 21.17 16.72
N GLY A 16 -10.82 20.48 16.85
CA GLY A 16 -11.86 20.76 17.84
C GLY A 16 -12.63 22.07 17.62
N LYS A 17 -12.48 22.70 16.45
CA LYS A 17 -13.14 23.96 16.09
C LYS A 17 -13.33 24.06 14.60
N LYS A 18 -14.45 24.62 14.15
CA LYS A 18 -14.65 25.01 12.75
C LYS A 18 -13.72 26.17 12.40
N LEU A 19 -13.16 26.11 11.19
CA LEU A 19 -12.28 27.13 10.64
C LEU A 19 -13.06 27.96 9.62
N ASN A 20 -12.94 29.29 9.73
CA ASN A 20 -13.53 30.18 8.71
C ASN A 20 -12.58 30.35 7.53
N LEU A 21 -12.36 29.23 6.80
CA LEU A 21 -11.50 29.21 5.63
C LEU A 21 -12.06 28.21 4.59
N ARG A 22 -11.72 28.40 3.33
CA ARG A 22 -11.92 27.39 2.30
C ARG A 22 -10.95 26.22 2.54
N GLU A 23 -11.21 25.09 1.92
CA GLU A 23 -10.28 23.96 1.94
C GLU A 23 -8.89 24.39 1.46
N ILE A 24 -7.86 24.04 2.24
CA ILE A 24 -6.47 24.45 1.98
C ILE A 24 -5.60 23.20 1.89
N ILE A 25 -4.70 23.19 0.92
CA ILE A 25 -3.61 22.23 0.83
C ILE A 25 -2.34 22.89 1.34
N MET A 26 -1.78 22.35 2.43
CA MET A 26 -0.52 22.79 2.99
C MET A 26 0.55 21.69 2.80
N ARG A 27 1.78 22.08 2.49
CA ARG A 27 2.91 21.15 2.33
C ARG A 27 4.08 21.58 3.20
N ILE A 28 4.75 20.60 3.81
CA ILE A 28 6.00 20.84 4.58
C ILE A 28 7.12 19.96 4.00
N LYS A 29 8.37 20.42 4.14
CA LYS A 29 9.55 19.75 3.61
C LYS A 29 10.12 18.69 4.57
N LYS A 30 10.00 18.92 5.89
CA LYS A 30 10.54 18.05 6.95
C LYS A 30 9.53 17.89 8.10
N PRO A 31 8.90 16.71 8.22
CA PRO A 31 8.89 15.57 7.30
C PRO A 31 8.18 15.94 5.99
N LYS A 32 8.60 15.32 4.86
CA LYS A 32 8.00 15.58 3.54
C LYS A 32 6.57 15.04 3.49
N THR A 33 5.60 15.91 3.76
CA THR A 33 4.16 15.58 3.88
C THR A 33 3.28 16.71 3.36
N ALA A 34 2.04 16.36 3.04
CA ALA A 34 1.00 17.31 2.72
C ALA A 34 -0.19 17.16 3.69
N ALA A 35 -0.95 18.22 3.85
CA ALA A 35 -2.18 18.23 4.62
C ALA A 35 -3.32 18.83 3.79
N LEU A 36 -4.48 18.19 3.86
CA LEU A 36 -5.76 18.75 3.44
C LEU A 36 -6.47 19.24 4.70
N ILE A 37 -6.74 20.53 4.75
CA ILE A 37 -7.33 21.22 5.91
C ILE A 37 -8.74 21.64 5.53
N PHE A 38 -9.72 21.14 6.25
CA PHE A 38 -11.14 21.37 5.99
C PHE A 38 -11.72 22.43 6.93
N ASN A 39 -12.76 23.12 6.48
CA ASN A 39 -13.50 24.08 7.28
C ASN A 39 -14.10 23.47 8.57
N SER A 40 -14.37 22.16 8.57
CA SER A 40 -14.80 21.42 9.78
C SER A 40 -13.77 21.39 10.90
N GLY A 41 -12.52 21.77 10.62
CA GLY A 41 -11.38 21.62 11.54
C GLY A 41 -10.71 20.26 11.48
N VAL A 42 -11.08 19.41 10.53
CA VAL A 42 -10.38 18.15 10.27
C VAL A 42 -9.18 18.41 9.38
N ILE A 43 -8.05 17.80 9.72
CA ILE A 43 -6.84 17.74 8.87
C ILE A 43 -6.60 16.30 8.45
N ILE A 44 -6.42 16.07 7.18
CA ILE A 44 -5.91 14.80 6.62
C ILE A 44 -4.45 15.00 6.27
N VAL A 45 -3.56 14.23 6.88
CA VAL A 45 -2.11 14.25 6.62
C VAL A 45 -1.72 13.04 5.80
N LEU A 46 -0.92 13.25 4.76
CA LEU A 46 -0.47 12.21 3.84
C LEU A 46 1.01 12.39 3.45
N GLY A 47 1.67 11.29 3.08
CA GLY A 47 3.06 11.29 2.59
C GLY A 47 4.10 10.89 3.63
N ALA A 48 3.75 10.69 4.90
CA ALA A 48 4.65 10.14 5.89
C ALA A 48 4.97 8.66 5.59
N LYS A 49 6.18 8.23 5.94
CA LYS A 49 6.65 6.85 5.77
C LYS A 49 6.72 6.06 7.08
N ASP A 50 6.44 6.71 8.19
CA ASP A 50 6.32 6.11 9.52
C ASP A 50 5.31 6.88 10.37
N GLU A 51 4.86 6.26 11.45
CA GLU A 51 3.80 6.77 12.32
C GLU A 51 4.24 8.01 13.10
N GLU A 52 5.52 8.04 13.52
CA GLU A 52 6.08 9.17 14.27
C GLU A 52 6.11 10.43 13.41
N ASN A 53 6.64 10.33 12.18
CA ASN A 53 6.67 11.44 11.24
C ASN A 53 5.26 11.88 10.84
N SER A 54 4.29 10.96 10.72
CA SER A 54 2.89 11.31 10.49
C SER A 54 2.32 12.16 11.62
N LYS A 55 2.53 11.76 12.89
CA LYS A 55 2.10 12.51 14.08
C LYS A 55 2.82 13.83 14.23
N LYS A 56 4.13 13.87 13.95
CA LYS A 56 4.95 15.08 13.96
C LYS A 56 4.45 16.10 12.93
N ALA A 57 4.18 15.64 11.70
CA ALA A 57 3.61 16.48 10.65
C ALA A 57 2.25 17.07 11.06
N ALA A 58 1.35 16.24 11.59
CA ALA A 58 0.03 16.68 12.04
C ALA A 58 0.13 17.78 13.11
N LYS A 59 1.07 17.66 14.07
CA LYS A 59 1.33 18.71 15.07
C LYS A 59 1.85 20.00 14.45
N ILE A 60 2.73 19.92 13.44
CA ILE A 60 3.25 21.11 12.73
C ILE A 60 2.11 21.82 12.01
N PHE A 61 1.24 21.09 11.29
CA PHE A 61 0.10 21.69 10.61
C PHE A 61 -0.87 22.36 11.61
N ALA A 62 -1.18 21.70 12.72
CA ALA A 62 -2.02 22.30 13.76
C ALA A 62 -1.38 23.57 14.36
N LYS A 63 -0.04 23.58 14.59
CA LYS A 63 0.70 24.76 15.06
C LYS A 63 0.61 25.91 14.06
N ASN A 64 0.76 25.63 12.76
CA ASN A 64 0.68 26.66 11.72
C ASN A 64 -0.73 27.29 11.69
N ILE A 65 -1.79 26.49 11.82
CA ILE A 65 -3.17 27.00 11.90
C ILE A 65 -3.35 27.87 13.15
N LYS A 66 -2.76 27.48 14.30
CA LYS A 66 -2.78 28.32 15.52
C LYS A 66 -2.07 29.65 15.31
N GLN A 67 -0.95 29.68 14.59
CA GLN A 67 -0.21 30.93 14.29
C GLN A 67 -1.00 31.88 13.37
N LEU A 68 -1.97 31.38 12.60
CA LEU A 68 -2.89 32.19 11.81
C LEU A 68 -4.03 32.81 12.67
N GLY A 69 -3.99 32.69 13.99
CA GLY A 69 -4.96 33.30 14.92
C GLY A 69 -6.15 32.37 15.27
N TYR A 70 -6.16 31.12 14.83
CA TYR A 70 -7.22 30.18 15.22
C TYR A 70 -6.87 29.52 16.56
N ASP A 71 -7.76 29.62 17.55
CA ASP A 71 -7.63 28.87 18.81
C ASP A 71 -8.04 27.41 18.61
N VAL A 72 -7.08 26.57 18.23
CA VAL A 72 -7.27 25.17 17.89
C VAL A 72 -6.62 24.24 18.90
N LYS A 73 -7.21 23.03 19.07
CA LYS A 73 -6.71 21.97 19.95
C LYS A 73 -6.38 20.74 19.10
N PHE A 74 -5.28 20.07 19.40
CA PHE A 74 -4.89 18.82 18.74
C PHE A 74 -5.64 17.66 19.40
N LYS A 75 -6.67 17.10 18.71
CA LYS A 75 -7.51 16.03 19.23
C LYS A 75 -7.60 14.86 18.25
N ASP A 76 -7.88 13.68 18.77
CA ASP A 76 -8.29 12.50 18.03
C ASP A 76 -7.37 12.14 16.85
N PHE A 77 -6.04 12.26 17.05
CA PHE A 77 -5.09 11.82 16.04
C PHE A 77 -5.23 10.31 15.80
N LYS A 78 -5.47 9.94 14.55
CA LYS A 78 -5.67 8.55 14.15
C LYS A 78 -5.02 8.27 12.80
N ILE A 79 -4.30 7.16 12.70
CA ILE A 79 -3.88 6.59 11.41
C ILE A 79 -5.08 5.86 10.82
N VAL A 80 -5.42 6.18 9.58
CA VAL A 80 -6.60 5.62 8.90
C VAL A 80 -6.22 4.70 7.74
N ASN A 81 -5.01 4.87 7.19
CA ASN A 81 -4.53 4.02 6.11
C ASN A 81 -3.00 3.98 6.10
N ILE A 82 -2.46 2.78 5.99
CA ILE A 82 -1.04 2.54 5.71
C ILE A 82 -0.96 1.81 4.38
N VAL A 83 -0.11 2.32 3.49
CA VAL A 83 0.24 1.68 2.22
C VAL A 83 1.67 1.19 2.31
N ALA A 84 1.87 -0.08 2.00
CA ALA A 84 3.20 -0.68 1.94
C ALA A 84 3.40 -1.41 0.62
N THR A 85 4.64 -1.52 0.20
CA THR A 85 5.06 -2.29 -0.97
C THR A 85 5.98 -3.43 -0.56
N CYS A 86 5.97 -4.50 -1.32
CA CYS A 86 6.87 -5.63 -1.17
C CYS A 86 7.25 -6.16 -2.56
N ASP A 87 8.49 -6.57 -2.73
CA ASP A 87 8.98 -7.21 -3.95
C ASP A 87 9.39 -8.64 -3.61
N LEU A 88 8.70 -9.61 -4.20
CA LEU A 88 8.95 -11.04 -3.97
C LEU A 88 10.22 -11.54 -4.65
N LYS A 89 10.75 -10.77 -5.63
CA LYS A 89 11.90 -11.15 -6.46
C LYS A 89 11.67 -12.40 -7.32
N PHE A 90 10.40 -12.68 -7.64
CA PHE A 90 10.02 -13.69 -8.62
C PHE A 90 8.64 -13.38 -9.21
N PRO A 91 8.42 -13.67 -10.49
CA PRO A 91 7.14 -13.47 -11.14
C PRO A 91 6.08 -14.49 -10.69
N ILE A 92 4.80 -14.12 -10.79
CA ILE A 92 3.65 -14.90 -10.33
C ILE A 92 2.69 -15.24 -11.49
N LYS A 93 2.15 -16.46 -11.49
CA LYS A 93 1.09 -16.92 -12.39
C LYS A 93 -0.28 -16.45 -11.88
N LEU A 94 -0.66 -15.18 -12.17
CA LEU A 94 -1.84 -14.53 -11.57
C LEU A 94 -3.16 -15.25 -11.88
N THR A 95 -3.33 -15.77 -13.10
CA THR A 95 -4.55 -16.53 -13.47
C THR A 95 -4.76 -17.75 -12.58
N LYS A 96 -3.71 -18.55 -12.36
CA LYS A 96 -3.78 -19.73 -11.48
C LYS A 96 -3.98 -19.35 -10.02
N LEU A 97 -3.31 -18.30 -9.58
CA LEU A 97 -3.46 -17.75 -8.22
C LEU A 97 -4.89 -17.27 -7.95
N SER A 98 -5.50 -16.58 -8.90
CA SER A 98 -6.88 -16.08 -8.82
C SER A 98 -7.89 -17.24 -8.69
N LEU A 99 -7.73 -18.31 -9.46
CA LEU A 99 -8.58 -19.49 -9.39
C LEU A 99 -8.51 -20.16 -8.02
N GLU A 100 -7.30 -20.37 -7.47
CA GLU A 100 -7.15 -20.98 -6.15
C GLU A 100 -7.70 -20.10 -5.02
N LEU A 101 -7.46 -18.78 -5.06
CA LEU A 101 -8.01 -17.87 -4.08
C LEU A 101 -9.54 -17.91 -4.08
N ASN A 102 -10.17 -17.86 -5.25
CA ASN A 102 -11.63 -17.93 -5.37
C ASN A 102 -12.17 -19.29 -4.90
N ALA A 103 -11.51 -20.42 -5.23
CA ALA A 103 -11.91 -21.75 -4.77
C ALA A 103 -11.83 -21.89 -3.23
N LYS A 104 -10.76 -21.37 -2.60
CA LYS A 104 -10.63 -21.39 -1.13
C LYS A 104 -11.70 -20.55 -0.44
N LEU A 105 -12.11 -19.46 -1.06
CA LEU A 105 -13.15 -18.57 -0.52
C LEU A 105 -14.55 -19.20 -0.63
N SER A 106 -14.83 -19.93 -1.71
CA SER A 106 -16.10 -20.63 -1.93
C SER A 106 -16.31 -21.80 -0.97
N ASN A 107 -15.22 -22.47 -0.56
CA ASN A 107 -15.28 -23.63 0.33
C ASN A 107 -15.32 -23.27 1.82
N ASN A 108 -15.36 -21.99 2.19
CA ASN A 108 -15.38 -21.57 3.58
C ASN A 108 -16.81 -21.13 4.00
N PRO A 109 -17.52 -21.93 4.85
CA PRO A 109 -18.93 -21.68 5.20
C PRO A 109 -19.17 -20.38 5.98
N ILE A 110 -18.10 -19.77 6.53
CA ILE A 110 -18.17 -18.48 7.23
C ILE A 110 -18.32 -17.29 6.26
N ASN A 111 -18.11 -17.52 4.96
CA ASN A 111 -18.11 -16.48 3.93
C ASN A 111 -19.47 -16.32 3.22
N ASN A 112 -20.57 -16.37 3.98
CA ASN A 112 -21.94 -16.13 3.46
C ASN A 112 -22.20 -14.70 2.93
N SER A 113 -21.18 -13.92 2.58
CA SER A 113 -21.36 -12.69 1.83
C SER A 113 -21.01 -12.96 0.37
N ASP A 114 -21.99 -12.79 -0.52
CA ASP A 114 -21.93 -12.94 -1.99
C ASP A 114 -20.86 -12.08 -2.70
N LYS A 115 -19.97 -11.41 -1.94
CA LYS A 115 -18.94 -10.54 -2.51
C LYS A 115 -17.69 -11.33 -2.82
N LYS A 116 -17.43 -11.50 -4.10
CA LYS A 116 -16.14 -11.98 -4.63
C LYS A 116 -15.00 -11.19 -3.99
N GLN A 117 -14.01 -11.88 -3.41
CA GLN A 117 -12.90 -11.26 -2.69
C GLN A 117 -11.63 -11.17 -3.54
N CYS A 118 -11.57 -11.91 -4.66
CA CYS A 118 -10.42 -11.91 -5.55
C CYS A 118 -10.89 -11.61 -6.98
N PHE A 119 -10.29 -10.58 -7.59
CA PHE A 119 -10.57 -10.09 -8.93
C PHE A 119 -9.29 -10.08 -9.75
N TYR A 120 -9.32 -10.64 -10.94
CA TYR A 120 -8.23 -10.54 -11.90
C TYR A 120 -8.80 -10.46 -13.31
N GLU A 121 -8.74 -9.27 -13.88
CA GLU A 121 -9.23 -8.91 -15.21
C GLU A 121 -8.14 -8.10 -15.92
N PRO A 122 -7.17 -8.79 -16.55
CA PRO A 122 -5.96 -8.15 -17.11
C PRO A 122 -6.24 -7.09 -18.15
N ASP A 123 -7.37 -7.16 -18.85
CA ASP A 123 -7.77 -6.18 -19.87
C ASP A 123 -8.18 -4.82 -19.23
N THR A 124 -8.65 -4.86 -17.99
CA THR A 124 -9.09 -3.66 -17.24
C THR A 124 -8.00 -3.18 -16.29
N PHE A 125 -7.35 -4.09 -15.58
CA PHE A 125 -6.30 -3.79 -14.61
C PHE A 125 -5.26 -4.91 -14.57
N PRO A 126 -3.95 -4.60 -14.75
CA PRO A 126 -2.90 -5.62 -14.89
C PRO A 126 -2.58 -6.38 -13.60
N GLY A 127 -3.09 -5.95 -12.46
CA GLY A 127 -2.89 -6.56 -11.15
C GLY A 127 -4.07 -7.41 -10.69
N LEU A 128 -3.78 -8.43 -9.90
CA LEU A 128 -4.79 -9.16 -9.16
C LEU A 128 -5.15 -8.38 -7.89
N ILE A 129 -6.43 -8.16 -7.63
CA ILE A 129 -6.97 -7.47 -6.46
C ILE A 129 -7.52 -8.53 -5.51
N TYR A 130 -6.96 -8.62 -4.29
CA TYR A 130 -7.44 -9.50 -3.25
C TYR A 130 -7.84 -8.72 -2.00
N HIS A 131 -9.14 -8.75 -1.68
CA HIS A 131 -9.68 -8.15 -0.45
C HIS A 131 -9.59 -9.16 0.70
N MET A 132 -8.58 -8.99 1.53
CA MET A 132 -8.39 -9.81 2.73
C MET A 132 -9.29 -9.29 3.87
N ARG A 133 -9.91 -10.21 4.62
CA ARG A 133 -10.79 -9.86 5.75
C ARG A 133 -10.05 -9.79 7.08
N ASN A 134 -9.05 -10.63 7.26
CA ASN A 134 -8.27 -10.70 8.50
C ASN A 134 -6.77 -10.88 8.20
N PRO A 135 -5.97 -9.82 8.36
CA PRO A 135 -6.37 -8.43 8.62
C PRO A 135 -7.20 -7.81 7.48
N GLN A 136 -8.00 -6.78 7.82
CA GLN A 136 -8.83 -6.11 6.82
C GLN A 136 -8.00 -5.12 5.99
N LEU A 137 -7.60 -5.56 4.80
CA LEU A 137 -6.84 -4.76 3.83
C LEU A 137 -6.98 -5.32 2.41
N THR A 138 -6.55 -4.54 1.43
CA THR A 138 -6.50 -4.97 0.04
C THR A 138 -5.07 -5.24 -0.38
N ILE A 139 -4.84 -6.35 -1.06
CA ILE A 139 -3.55 -6.73 -1.63
C ILE A 139 -3.65 -6.63 -3.16
N LEU A 140 -2.78 -5.83 -3.76
CA LEU A 140 -2.61 -5.75 -5.20
C LEU A 140 -1.37 -6.55 -5.57
N VAL A 141 -1.52 -7.56 -6.41
CA VAL A 141 -0.43 -8.46 -6.83
C VAL A 141 -0.19 -8.30 -8.31
N PHE A 142 1.06 -8.03 -8.69
CA PHE A 142 1.44 -7.87 -10.09
C PHE A 142 2.22 -9.09 -10.60
N LYS A 143 2.14 -9.34 -11.92
CA LYS A 143 2.84 -10.45 -12.57
C LYS A 143 4.34 -10.46 -12.28
N SER A 144 4.97 -9.30 -12.14
CA SER A 144 6.40 -9.13 -11.78
C SER A 144 6.76 -9.60 -10.38
N GLY A 145 5.80 -9.94 -9.51
CA GLY A 145 6.04 -10.24 -8.10
C GLY A 145 6.04 -9.02 -7.18
N LYS A 146 5.77 -7.83 -7.70
CA LYS A 146 5.54 -6.64 -6.88
C LYS A 146 4.15 -6.71 -6.25
N ILE A 147 4.07 -6.31 -4.98
CA ILE A 147 2.83 -6.36 -4.19
C ILE A 147 2.64 -5.01 -3.50
N ASN A 148 1.39 -4.53 -3.47
CA ASN A 148 1.00 -3.38 -2.67
C ASN A 148 -0.06 -3.81 -1.65
N PHE A 149 0.13 -3.41 -0.40
CA PHE A 149 -0.84 -3.55 0.69
C PHE A 149 -1.49 -2.18 0.92
N VAL A 150 -2.81 -2.12 0.90
CA VAL A 150 -3.58 -0.89 1.02
C VAL A 150 -4.69 -1.09 2.04
N GLY A 151 -4.88 -0.15 2.94
CA GLY A 151 -5.97 -0.19 3.93
C GLY A 151 -5.56 -0.70 5.31
N ALA A 152 -4.29 -1.04 5.53
CA ALA A 152 -3.80 -1.42 6.85
C ALA A 152 -3.95 -0.25 7.85
N LYS A 153 -4.25 -0.55 9.10
CA LYS A 153 -4.38 0.44 10.18
C LYS A 153 -3.15 0.50 11.07
N ASN A 154 -2.38 -0.56 11.09
CA ASN A 154 -1.13 -0.66 11.82
C ASN A 154 -0.12 -1.49 11.02
N ARG A 155 1.14 -1.44 11.43
CA ARG A 155 2.24 -2.15 10.77
C ARG A 155 2.11 -3.68 10.84
N ASN A 156 1.56 -4.20 11.93
CA ASN A 156 1.39 -5.65 12.13
C ASN A 156 0.40 -6.24 11.14
N ASP A 157 -0.64 -5.49 10.73
CA ASP A 157 -1.59 -5.94 9.70
C ASP A 157 -0.87 -6.32 8.40
N ILE A 158 0.19 -5.59 8.03
CA ILE A 158 0.96 -5.85 6.81
C ILE A 158 1.80 -7.12 6.97
N PHE A 159 2.46 -7.32 8.13
CA PHE A 159 3.24 -8.53 8.40
C PHE A 159 2.36 -9.77 8.44
N ASP A 160 1.21 -9.70 9.11
CA ASP A 160 0.25 -10.78 9.19
C ASP A 160 -0.33 -11.14 7.82
N ALA A 161 -0.69 -10.13 7.02
CA ALA A 161 -1.18 -10.33 5.67
C ALA A 161 -0.12 -11.01 4.79
N LEU A 162 1.12 -10.50 4.80
CA LEU A 162 2.22 -11.07 4.04
C LEU A 162 2.49 -12.52 4.47
N GLY A 163 2.51 -12.80 5.77
CA GLY A 163 2.70 -14.15 6.32
C GLY A 163 1.67 -15.15 5.82
N LYS A 164 0.40 -14.72 5.70
CA LYS A 164 -0.70 -15.57 5.23
C LYS A 164 -0.67 -15.82 3.72
N VAL A 165 -0.27 -14.84 2.91
CA VAL A 165 -0.31 -14.98 1.45
C VAL A 165 1.00 -15.46 0.83
N TYR A 166 2.14 -15.26 1.48
CA TYR A 166 3.45 -15.59 0.95
C TYR A 166 3.62 -17.07 0.57
N PRO A 167 3.17 -18.06 1.39
CA PRO A 167 3.24 -19.47 1.00
C PRO A 167 2.48 -19.76 -0.31
N LEU A 168 1.33 -19.09 -0.49
CA LEU A 168 0.51 -19.24 -1.68
C LEU A 168 1.19 -18.61 -2.90
N PHE A 169 1.76 -17.42 -2.77
CA PHE A 169 2.49 -16.77 -3.86
C PHE A 169 3.70 -17.59 -4.30
N ARG A 170 4.40 -18.19 -3.37
CA ARG A 170 5.52 -19.08 -3.64
C ARG A 170 5.12 -20.33 -4.43
N LYS A 171 3.93 -20.88 -4.15
CA LYS A 171 3.37 -22.02 -4.90
C LYS A 171 3.12 -21.68 -6.38
N TYR A 172 2.74 -20.40 -6.65
CA TYR A 172 2.43 -19.93 -8.01
C TYR A 172 3.55 -19.13 -8.66
N LYS A 173 4.78 -19.31 -8.22
CA LYS A 173 5.98 -18.76 -8.87
C LYS A 173 6.02 -19.19 -10.35
N ASN A 174 6.42 -18.26 -11.22
CA ASN A 174 6.56 -18.52 -12.65
C ASN A 174 8.03 -18.66 -13.07
N ASP A 175 8.58 -19.84 -12.93
CA ASP A 175 10.01 -20.12 -13.23
C ASP A 175 10.35 -20.00 -14.71
N ILE A 176 9.37 -20.00 -15.62
CA ILE A 176 9.61 -19.91 -17.07
C ILE A 176 10.11 -18.51 -17.46
N ILE A 177 9.53 -17.46 -16.87
CA ILE A 177 9.93 -16.07 -17.17
C ILE A 177 11.34 -15.78 -16.64
N MET A 178 11.71 -16.33 -15.50
CA MET A 178 13.07 -16.15 -14.95
C MET A 178 14.16 -16.78 -15.82
N LYS A 179 13.86 -17.84 -16.55
CA LYS A 179 14.82 -18.45 -17.48
C LYS A 179 15.00 -17.60 -18.73
N GLN A 180 13.94 -16.99 -19.25
CA GLN A 180 14.03 -16.12 -20.44
C GLN A 180 14.81 -14.85 -20.13
N GLU A 181 14.60 -14.18 -18.97
CA GLU A 181 15.38 -13.01 -18.58
C GLU A 181 16.87 -13.36 -18.36
N SER A 182 17.20 -14.55 -17.81
CA SER A 182 18.59 -14.99 -17.65
C SER A 182 19.27 -15.33 -18.99
N ASP A 183 18.52 -15.87 -19.94
CA ASP A 183 19.05 -16.22 -21.27
C ASP A 183 19.23 -14.95 -22.15
N GLU A 184 18.40 -13.92 -21.99
CA GLU A 184 18.55 -12.63 -22.63
C GLU A 184 19.77 -11.85 -22.07
N ASP A 185 19.97 -11.84 -20.74
CA ASP A 185 21.12 -11.21 -20.10
C ASP A 185 22.46 -11.88 -20.51
N ILE A 186 22.47 -13.19 -20.70
CA ILE A 186 23.66 -13.93 -21.19
C ILE A 186 23.95 -13.56 -22.64
N ASN A 187 22.93 -13.47 -23.49
CA ASN A 187 23.11 -13.11 -24.89
C ASN A 187 23.62 -11.66 -25.05
N GLU A 188 23.09 -10.69 -24.27
CA GLU A 188 23.60 -9.31 -24.28
C GLU A 188 25.06 -9.21 -23.81
N ALA A 189 25.44 -10.01 -22.79
CA ALA A 189 26.82 -10.05 -22.31
C ALA A 189 27.79 -10.66 -23.33
N GLU A 190 27.37 -11.69 -24.09
CA GLU A 190 28.15 -12.30 -25.17
C GLU A 190 28.32 -11.34 -26.37
N PHE A 191 27.26 -10.63 -26.78
CA PHE A 191 27.32 -9.61 -27.83
C PHE A 191 28.21 -8.43 -27.47
N SER A 192 28.24 -8.02 -26.19
CA SER A 192 29.12 -6.93 -25.73
C SER A 192 30.63 -7.31 -25.79
N ASN A 193 30.96 -8.58 -25.59
CA ASN A 193 32.33 -9.08 -25.62
C ASN A 193 32.88 -9.25 -27.07
N ILE A 194 32.00 -9.47 -28.06
CA ILE A 194 32.40 -9.60 -29.46
C ILE A 194 32.75 -8.24 -30.08
N ASN A 195 32.14 -7.16 -29.63
CA ASN A 195 32.35 -5.82 -30.14
C ASN A 195 33.58 -5.11 -29.53
N ASN A 196 34.29 -5.74 -28.59
CA ASN A 196 35.51 -5.22 -27.96
C ASN A 196 36.81 -5.96 -28.39
N LEU A 197 36.76 -6.74 -29.46
CA LEU A 197 37.90 -7.36 -30.15
C LEU A 197 38.11 -6.71 -31.51
#